data_be44c5b383303aa9e58da40ea758e99f
#
_entry.id   be44c5b383303aa9e58da40ea758e99f
#
_cell.length_a   1.000
_cell.length_b   1.000
_cell.length_c   1.000
_cell.angle_alpha   90.00
_cell.angle_beta   90.00
_cell.angle_gamma   90.00
#
_symmetry.space_group_name_H-M   'P 1'
#
loop_
_entity.id
_entity.type
_entity.pdbx_description
1 polymer ?
#
loop_
_entity_poly.entity_id
_entity_poly.type
_entity_poly.pdbx_seq_one_letter_code
_entity_poly.pdbx_strand_id
1 'polypeptide(L)'
;GMAGLNFAGNAVYRKPKEGRDNIAQFEFIPWILGQCATVQEARTLLAHINLVDTRFSEQFPTSQLHWILADRDEAITIEAVEEGLNIYDNPVGVLTKNPPFDKQLFRLNDYSYLSPDQPVNRFSEQLQLQLYSRGMGAMGLPGDLSSASRFVRVAFTKMNSVSGTSESESVSQFFHILGSVAQTRGCCRLENGKYEITI
;
A
#
# COMPACT_ATOMS: atom_id res chain seq x y z
N GLY A 1 13.86 0.49 -1.34
CA GLY A 1 13.34 -0.78 -0.79
C GLY A 1 12.10 -1.26 -1.52
N MET A 2 11.78 -2.57 -1.41
CA MET A 2 10.65 -3.19 -2.09
C MET A 2 9.91 -4.13 -1.15
N ALA A 3 8.58 -4.20 -1.27
CA ALA A 3 7.74 -5.13 -0.51
C ALA A 3 6.62 -5.68 -1.39
N GLY A 4 6.25 -6.95 -1.16
CA GLY A 4 5.13 -7.61 -1.83
C GLY A 4 3.96 -7.81 -0.86
N LEU A 5 2.75 -7.57 -1.34
CA LEU A 5 1.52 -7.74 -0.60
C LEU A 5 0.56 -8.66 -1.36
N ASN A 6 -0.35 -9.30 -0.62
CA ASN A 6 -1.33 -10.19 -1.22
C ASN A 6 -2.32 -9.42 -2.11
N PHE A 7 -2.49 -9.90 -3.35
CA PHE A 7 -3.34 -9.31 -4.39
C PHE A 7 -4.29 -10.36 -4.98
N ALA A 8 -4.94 -11.09 -4.10
CA ALA A 8 -5.77 -12.24 -4.42
C ALA A 8 -6.89 -11.90 -5.42
N GLY A 9 -7.04 -12.74 -6.44
CA GLY A 9 -8.07 -12.61 -7.46
C GLY A 9 -7.81 -11.54 -8.53
N ASN A 10 -6.71 -10.77 -8.42
CA ASN A 10 -6.34 -9.74 -9.41
C ASN A 10 -5.01 -10.05 -10.09
N ALA A 11 -4.06 -10.69 -9.38
CA ALA A 11 -2.76 -10.99 -9.96
C ALA A 11 -2.88 -12.05 -11.07
N VAL A 12 -2.34 -11.74 -12.25
CA VAL A 12 -2.26 -12.62 -13.41
C VAL A 12 -0.82 -12.69 -13.91
N TYR A 13 -0.23 -13.87 -13.85
CA TYR A 13 1.12 -14.12 -14.35
C TYR A 13 1.05 -14.84 -15.69
N ARG A 14 2.02 -14.55 -16.54
CA ARG A 14 2.02 -15.01 -17.91
C ARG A 14 2.90 -16.26 -18.10
N LYS A 15 2.77 -16.89 -19.26
CA LYS A 15 3.74 -17.88 -19.70
C LYS A 15 5.05 -17.20 -20.08
N PRO A 16 6.18 -17.90 -20.01
CA PRO A 16 7.47 -17.39 -20.49
C PRO A 16 7.36 -16.86 -21.92
N LYS A 17 7.99 -15.73 -22.18
CA LYS A 17 8.00 -15.05 -23.46
C LYS A 17 9.44 -14.88 -23.96
N GLU A 18 9.70 -15.23 -25.21
CA GLU A 18 11.00 -15.03 -25.83
C GLU A 18 11.35 -13.54 -25.94
N GLY A 19 12.61 -13.20 -25.74
CA GLY A 19 13.10 -11.82 -25.77
C GLY A 19 12.68 -10.95 -24.56
N ARG A 20 12.21 -11.59 -23.47
CA ARG A 20 11.89 -10.93 -22.21
C ARG A 20 12.63 -11.61 -21.06
N ASP A 21 12.90 -10.83 -20.01
CA ASP A 21 13.38 -11.38 -18.74
C ASP A 21 12.18 -12.02 -18.01
N ASN A 22 12.12 -13.35 -18.05
CA ASN A 22 11.04 -14.12 -17.44
C ASN A 22 11.36 -14.36 -15.96
N ILE A 23 10.68 -13.67 -15.05
CA ILE A 23 10.95 -13.65 -13.62
C ILE A 23 9.78 -14.28 -12.88
N ALA A 24 10.05 -15.25 -12.00
CA ALA A 24 9.04 -15.78 -11.11
C ALA A 24 8.70 -14.74 -10.02
N GLN A 25 7.43 -14.72 -9.55
CA GLN A 25 6.97 -13.73 -8.57
C GLN A 25 7.77 -13.77 -7.25
N PHE A 26 8.31 -14.92 -6.86
CA PHE A 26 9.13 -15.06 -5.65
C PHE A 26 10.59 -14.58 -5.83
N GLU A 27 11.06 -14.47 -7.07
CA GLU A 27 12.40 -13.96 -7.41
C GLU A 27 12.38 -12.44 -7.63
N PHE A 28 11.22 -11.84 -7.79
CA PHE A 28 11.08 -10.48 -8.29
C PHE A 28 11.73 -9.43 -7.38
N ILE A 29 11.53 -9.53 -6.07
CA ILE A 29 12.15 -8.59 -5.12
C ILE A 29 13.69 -8.67 -5.16
N PRO A 30 14.33 -9.83 -4.95
CA PRO A 30 15.79 -9.90 -5.01
C PRO A 30 16.34 -9.57 -6.41
N TRP A 31 15.61 -9.89 -7.48
CA TRP A 31 16.03 -9.58 -8.84
C TRP A 31 16.08 -8.06 -9.09
N ILE A 32 15.06 -7.30 -8.68
CA ILE A 32 15.05 -5.83 -8.78
C ILE A 32 16.11 -5.22 -7.88
N LEU A 33 16.14 -5.58 -6.60
CA LEU A 33 17.04 -4.96 -5.62
C LEU A 33 18.52 -5.30 -5.87
N GLY A 34 18.81 -6.39 -6.57
CA GLY A 34 20.18 -6.75 -6.96
C GLY A 34 20.72 -5.95 -8.16
N GLN A 35 19.87 -5.24 -8.89
CA GLN A 35 20.24 -4.56 -10.14
C GLN A 35 19.99 -3.05 -10.12
N CYS A 36 19.10 -2.56 -9.23
CA CYS A 36 18.67 -1.17 -9.21
C CYS A 36 18.97 -0.53 -7.86
N ALA A 37 19.56 0.65 -7.89
CA ALA A 37 19.73 1.52 -6.73
C ALA A 37 18.56 2.51 -6.58
N THR A 38 17.89 2.83 -7.68
CA THR A 38 16.82 3.84 -7.76
C THR A 38 15.55 3.26 -8.40
N VAL A 39 14.42 3.90 -8.13
CA VAL A 39 13.14 3.58 -8.79
C VAL A 39 13.21 3.86 -10.29
N GLN A 40 13.93 4.90 -10.70
CA GLN A 40 14.09 5.24 -12.12
C GLN A 40 14.84 4.14 -12.89
N GLU A 41 15.90 3.55 -12.32
CA GLU A 41 16.58 2.38 -12.90
C GLU A 41 15.63 1.18 -13.01
N ALA A 42 14.86 0.94 -11.95
CA ALA A 42 13.86 -0.12 -11.94
C ALA A 42 12.80 0.05 -13.03
N ARG A 43 12.31 1.26 -13.29
CA ARG A 43 11.37 1.54 -14.39
C ARG A 43 11.92 1.09 -15.74
N THR A 44 13.21 1.28 -15.97
CA THR A 44 13.87 0.85 -17.21
C THR A 44 13.88 -0.68 -17.34
N LEU A 45 14.21 -1.39 -16.27
CA LEU A 45 14.18 -2.85 -16.24
C LEU A 45 12.76 -3.39 -16.37
N LEU A 46 11.79 -2.79 -15.69
CA LEU A 46 10.38 -3.21 -15.71
C LEU A 46 9.77 -3.21 -17.14
N ALA A 47 10.28 -2.38 -18.05
CA ALA A 47 9.83 -2.37 -19.43
C ALA A 47 10.17 -3.67 -20.19
N HIS A 48 11.13 -4.45 -19.72
CA HIS A 48 11.64 -5.67 -20.39
C HIS A 48 11.25 -6.96 -19.69
N ILE A 49 10.68 -6.91 -18.47
CA ILE A 49 10.33 -8.11 -17.72
C ILE A 49 9.01 -8.73 -18.17
N ASN A 50 8.86 -10.00 -17.81
CA ASN A 50 7.62 -10.76 -17.88
C ASN A 50 7.51 -11.58 -16.59
N LEU A 51 6.53 -11.27 -15.75
CA LEU A 51 6.28 -12.04 -14.55
C LEU A 51 5.57 -13.34 -14.91
N VAL A 52 6.18 -14.46 -14.54
CA VAL A 52 5.73 -15.79 -14.95
C VAL A 52 5.08 -16.57 -13.81
N ASP A 53 4.12 -17.43 -14.20
CA ASP A 53 3.43 -18.36 -13.31
C ASP A 53 4.32 -19.59 -13.03
N THR A 54 5.37 -19.37 -12.24
CA THR A 54 6.26 -20.42 -11.78
C THR A 54 6.08 -20.62 -10.29
N ARG A 55 5.81 -21.85 -9.87
CA ARG A 55 5.72 -22.22 -8.45
C ARG A 55 7.10 -22.32 -7.84
N PHE A 56 7.23 -21.90 -6.60
CA PHE A 56 8.47 -22.11 -5.85
C PHE A 56 8.74 -23.61 -5.63
N SER A 57 7.71 -24.37 -5.33
CA SER A 57 7.74 -25.84 -5.21
C SER A 57 6.34 -26.42 -5.46
N GLU A 58 6.24 -27.74 -5.57
CA GLU A 58 4.95 -28.43 -5.69
C GLU A 58 4.01 -28.17 -4.50
N GLN A 59 4.56 -27.94 -3.32
CA GLN A 59 3.81 -27.73 -2.08
C GLN A 59 3.28 -26.32 -1.91
N PHE A 60 3.87 -25.33 -2.61
CA PHE A 60 3.50 -23.93 -2.51
C PHE A 60 2.90 -23.44 -3.83
N PRO A 61 1.59 -23.08 -3.84
CA PRO A 61 0.98 -22.47 -5.02
C PRO A 61 1.62 -21.13 -5.32
N THR A 62 1.47 -20.67 -6.56
CA THR A 62 1.90 -19.33 -6.97
C THR A 62 1.22 -18.27 -6.10
N SER A 63 2.02 -17.41 -5.49
CA SER A 63 1.51 -16.32 -4.65
C SER A 63 0.99 -15.18 -5.51
N GLN A 64 -0.24 -14.78 -5.30
CA GLN A 64 -0.85 -13.64 -5.96
C GLN A 64 -0.43 -12.36 -5.25
N LEU A 65 0.52 -11.62 -5.84
CA LEU A 65 1.13 -10.45 -5.21
C LEU A 65 1.03 -9.22 -6.11
N HIS A 66 1.07 -8.07 -5.49
CA HIS A 66 1.49 -6.80 -6.07
C HIS A 66 2.58 -6.18 -5.18
N TRP A 67 3.29 -5.19 -5.69
CA TRP A 67 4.47 -4.69 -5.03
C TRP A 67 4.49 -3.18 -4.96
N ILE A 68 5.08 -2.68 -3.86
CA ILE A 68 5.55 -1.31 -3.75
C ILE A 68 7.08 -1.32 -3.82
N LEU A 69 7.62 -0.44 -4.63
CA LEU A 69 9.05 -0.15 -4.72
C LEU A 69 9.25 1.33 -4.44
N ALA A 70 10.16 1.66 -3.55
CA ALA A 70 10.44 3.03 -3.18
C ALA A 70 11.93 3.26 -2.94
N ASP A 71 12.38 4.43 -3.27
CA ASP A 71 13.66 5.00 -2.86
C ASP A 71 13.44 6.26 -2.02
N ARG A 72 14.43 7.14 -1.98
CA ARG A 72 14.34 8.39 -1.24
C ARG A 72 13.36 9.39 -1.87
N ASP A 73 13.26 9.39 -3.19
CA ASP A 73 12.66 10.47 -3.95
C ASP A 73 11.27 10.10 -4.48
N GLU A 74 11.04 8.82 -4.79
CA GLU A 74 9.76 8.37 -5.36
C GLU A 74 9.36 6.96 -4.89
N ALA A 75 8.09 6.65 -5.11
CA ALA A 75 7.54 5.31 -4.95
C ALA A 75 6.66 4.93 -6.14
N ILE A 76 6.67 3.65 -6.50
CA ILE A 76 5.79 3.06 -7.51
C ILE A 76 5.07 1.84 -6.97
N THR A 77 3.90 1.57 -7.53
CA THR A 77 3.18 0.32 -7.34
C THR A 77 3.20 -0.49 -8.62
N ILE A 78 3.48 -1.78 -8.51
CA ILE A 78 3.63 -2.70 -9.62
C ILE A 78 2.56 -3.79 -9.49
N GLU A 79 1.70 -3.93 -10.49
CA GLU A 79 0.60 -4.90 -10.53
C GLU A 79 0.62 -5.67 -11.85
N ALA A 80 0.78 -7.00 -11.76
CA ALA A 80 0.62 -7.89 -12.90
C ALA A 80 -0.84 -8.32 -12.98
N VAL A 81 -1.56 -7.85 -13.98
CA VAL A 81 -2.99 -8.06 -14.19
C VAL A 81 -3.29 -8.63 -15.59
N GLU A 82 -4.57 -8.86 -15.89
CA GLU A 82 -4.99 -9.45 -17.18
C GLU A 82 -4.50 -8.63 -18.39
N GLU A 83 -4.49 -7.31 -18.28
CA GLU A 83 -4.06 -6.41 -19.35
C GLU A 83 -2.53 -6.35 -19.52
N GLY A 84 -1.77 -6.71 -18.49
CA GLY A 84 -0.31 -6.68 -18.48
C GLY A 84 0.31 -6.29 -17.15
N LEU A 85 1.51 -5.72 -17.23
CA LEU A 85 2.21 -5.19 -16.06
C LEU A 85 1.92 -3.68 -15.95
N ASN A 86 1.13 -3.32 -14.97
CA ASN A 86 0.83 -1.93 -14.66
C ASN A 86 1.86 -1.37 -13.66
N ILE A 87 2.36 -0.19 -13.95
CA ILE A 87 3.30 0.55 -13.09
C ILE A 87 2.66 1.91 -12.81
N TYR A 88 2.31 2.13 -11.57
CA TYR A 88 1.67 3.37 -11.11
C TYR A 88 2.66 4.21 -10.32
N ASP A 89 2.65 5.52 -10.55
CA ASP A 89 3.24 6.45 -9.59
C ASP A 89 2.47 6.37 -8.28
N ASN A 90 3.19 6.27 -7.18
CA ASN A 90 2.58 6.16 -5.86
C ASN A 90 2.90 7.38 -4.98
N PRO A 91 2.16 8.48 -5.15
CA PRO A 91 2.47 9.74 -4.49
C PRO A 91 2.30 9.70 -2.97
N VAL A 92 1.56 8.71 -2.44
CA VAL A 92 1.38 8.54 -1.00
C VAL A 92 2.42 7.60 -0.38
N GLY A 93 3.13 6.80 -1.22
CA GLY A 93 4.12 5.83 -0.75
C GLY A 93 3.53 4.78 0.19
N VAL A 94 2.31 4.33 -0.09
CA VAL A 94 1.53 3.35 0.67
C VAL A 94 0.97 2.31 -0.29
N LEU A 95 0.96 1.06 0.13
CA LEU A 95 0.25 -0.02 -0.53
C LEU A 95 -0.39 -0.91 0.53
N THR A 96 -1.62 -1.34 0.30
CA THR A 96 -2.31 -2.36 1.08
C THR A 96 -2.73 -3.50 0.15
N LYS A 97 -3.48 -4.49 0.63
CA LYS A 97 -4.01 -5.58 -0.21
C LYS A 97 -5.03 -5.02 -1.22
N ASN A 98 -5.95 -5.86 -1.72
CA ASN A 98 -7.07 -5.43 -2.57
C ASN A 98 -7.82 -4.19 -2.04
N PRO A 99 -8.42 -3.38 -2.91
CA PRO A 99 -8.53 -3.49 -4.38
C PRO A 99 -7.25 -3.04 -5.12
N PRO A 100 -7.21 -3.07 -6.48
CA PRO A 100 -6.13 -2.50 -7.28
C PRO A 100 -5.77 -1.06 -6.89
N PHE A 101 -4.51 -0.71 -7.07
CA PHE A 101 -3.94 0.52 -6.54
C PHE A 101 -4.61 1.79 -7.11
N ASP A 102 -4.94 1.81 -8.39
CA ASP A 102 -5.66 2.91 -9.03
C ASP A 102 -6.98 3.23 -8.32
N LYS A 103 -7.71 2.19 -7.91
CA LYS A 103 -8.97 2.32 -7.15
C LYS A 103 -8.73 2.79 -5.71
N GLN A 104 -7.66 2.33 -5.09
CA GLN A 104 -7.26 2.78 -3.76
C GLN A 104 -6.91 4.27 -3.79
N LEU A 105 -6.12 4.70 -4.76
CA LEU A 105 -5.71 6.09 -4.94
C LEU A 105 -6.93 6.97 -5.26
N PHE A 106 -7.79 6.54 -6.17
CA PHE A 106 -9.02 7.25 -6.52
C PHE A 106 -9.93 7.49 -5.30
N ARG A 107 -10.04 6.49 -4.42
CA ARG A 107 -10.86 6.58 -3.20
C ARG A 107 -10.41 7.69 -2.24
N LEU A 108 -9.16 8.15 -2.30
CA LEU A 108 -8.72 9.27 -1.46
C LEU A 108 -9.52 10.56 -1.72
N ASN A 109 -10.13 10.71 -2.91
CA ASN A 109 -11.01 11.84 -3.21
C ASN A 109 -12.19 11.96 -2.24
N ASP A 110 -12.73 10.81 -1.78
CA ASP A 110 -13.84 10.77 -0.82
C ASP A 110 -13.46 11.33 0.55
N TYR A 111 -12.17 11.46 0.82
CA TYR A 111 -11.58 11.88 2.09
C TYR A 111 -10.81 13.20 2.00
N SER A 112 -10.96 13.93 0.89
CA SER A 112 -10.24 15.20 0.65
C SER A 112 -10.56 16.31 1.67
N TYR A 113 -11.62 16.16 2.44
CA TYR A 113 -12.01 17.05 3.52
C TYR A 113 -11.25 16.83 4.83
N LEU A 114 -10.55 15.70 4.98
CA LEU A 114 -9.77 15.40 6.18
C LEU A 114 -8.56 16.33 6.30
N SER A 115 -8.29 16.76 7.52
CA SER A 115 -7.18 17.64 7.85
C SER A 115 -6.57 17.29 9.21
N PRO A 116 -5.25 17.48 9.41
CA PRO A 116 -4.65 17.44 10.74
C PRO A 116 -5.06 18.65 11.59
N ASP A 117 -5.56 19.72 10.96
CA ASP A 117 -6.00 20.94 11.62
C ASP A 117 -7.41 20.79 12.20
N GLN A 118 -7.75 21.67 13.12
CA GLN A 118 -9.11 21.74 13.65
C GLN A 118 -10.08 22.28 12.59
N PRO A 119 -11.26 21.66 12.45
CA PRO A 119 -12.23 22.10 11.45
C PRO A 119 -12.84 23.47 11.82
N VAL A 120 -13.15 24.25 10.80
CA VAL A 120 -14.01 25.42 10.90
C VAL A 120 -15.48 25.02 10.72
N ASN A 121 -16.39 25.74 11.36
CA ASN A 121 -17.81 25.50 11.17
C ASN A 121 -18.22 25.83 9.71
N ARG A 122 -18.50 24.80 8.94
CA ARG A 122 -19.04 24.87 7.57
C ARG A 122 -20.45 24.31 7.47
N PHE A 123 -21.02 23.91 8.61
CA PHE A 123 -22.34 23.27 8.62
C PHE A 123 -23.45 24.32 8.39
N SER A 124 -23.41 25.42 9.11
CA SER A 124 -24.32 26.55 8.92
C SER A 124 -23.80 27.78 9.66
N GLU A 125 -23.91 28.95 9.05
CA GLU A 125 -23.62 30.23 9.71
C GLU A 125 -24.62 30.56 10.83
N GLN A 126 -25.81 29.95 10.78
CA GLN A 126 -26.87 30.17 11.78
C GLN A 126 -26.63 29.38 13.09
N LEU A 127 -25.68 28.42 13.09
CA LEU A 127 -25.37 27.58 14.24
C LEU A 127 -23.98 27.87 14.79
N GLN A 128 -23.91 28.20 16.07
CA GLN A 128 -22.66 28.36 16.80
C GLN A 128 -22.15 26.99 17.29
N LEU A 129 -21.50 26.24 16.39
CA LEU A 129 -20.93 24.93 16.72
C LEU A 129 -19.54 25.12 17.34
N GLN A 130 -19.29 24.42 18.45
CA GLN A 130 -18.02 24.48 19.19
C GLN A 130 -17.23 23.17 19.04
N LEU A 131 -15.93 23.31 18.95
CA LEU A 131 -15.01 22.18 19.04
C LEU A 131 -14.95 21.68 20.48
N TYR A 132 -15.06 20.38 20.68
CA TYR A 132 -15.05 19.77 22.01
C TYR A 132 -13.79 18.91 22.25
N SER A 133 -12.97 18.64 21.22
CA SER A 133 -11.70 17.92 21.36
C SER A 133 -10.71 18.31 20.28
N ARG A 134 -9.44 17.90 20.46
CA ARG A 134 -8.41 17.97 19.41
C ARG A 134 -8.60 16.83 18.43
N GLY A 135 -8.07 16.99 17.22
CA GLY A 135 -8.11 15.95 16.16
C GLY A 135 -9.45 15.83 15.43
N MET A 136 -10.37 16.78 15.64
CA MET A 136 -11.68 16.75 14.98
C MET A 136 -11.61 16.95 13.44
N GLY A 137 -10.49 17.47 12.92
CA GLY A 137 -10.27 17.55 11.47
C GLY A 137 -10.16 16.18 10.79
N ALA A 138 -9.86 15.13 11.55
CA ALA A 138 -9.83 13.75 11.07
C ALA A 138 -11.17 13.01 11.27
N MET A 139 -12.26 13.68 11.61
CA MET A 139 -13.58 13.05 11.74
C MET A 139 -14.03 12.47 10.39
N GLY A 140 -14.39 11.19 10.39
CA GLY A 140 -14.69 10.44 9.17
C GLY A 140 -13.52 9.63 8.63
N LEU A 141 -12.33 9.72 9.22
CA LEU A 141 -11.24 8.78 8.92
C LEU A 141 -11.73 7.35 9.17
N PRO A 142 -11.65 6.44 8.15
CA PRO A 142 -12.27 5.12 8.27
C PRO A 142 -11.55 4.26 9.33
N GLY A 143 -12.31 3.68 10.25
CA GLY A 143 -11.79 2.89 11.37
C GLY A 143 -11.91 1.38 11.19
N ASP A 144 -12.61 0.89 10.16
CA ASP A 144 -12.75 -0.54 9.90
C ASP A 144 -11.43 -1.20 9.44
N LEU A 145 -11.39 -2.53 9.48
CA LEU A 145 -10.19 -3.32 9.24
C LEU A 145 -9.96 -3.70 7.78
N SER A 146 -10.83 -3.26 6.86
CA SER A 146 -10.67 -3.55 5.45
C SER A 146 -9.37 -2.96 4.88
N SER A 147 -8.85 -3.60 3.86
CA SER A 147 -7.63 -3.14 3.17
C SER A 147 -7.78 -1.70 2.64
N ALA A 148 -8.93 -1.38 2.05
CA ALA A 148 -9.21 -0.05 1.51
C ALA A 148 -9.28 1.02 2.60
N SER A 149 -9.86 0.74 3.75
CA SER A 149 -9.91 1.68 4.88
C SER A 149 -8.55 1.86 5.56
N ARG A 150 -7.77 0.78 5.66
CA ARG A 150 -6.39 0.86 6.12
C ARG A 150 -5.51 1.69 5.18
N PHE A 151 -5.72 1.58 3.85
CA PHE A 151 -5.02 2.41 2.88
C PHE A 151 -5.27 3.90 3.15
N VAL A 152 -6.53 4.32 3.24
CA VAL A 152 -6.89 5.72 3.54
C VAL A 152 -6.28 6.18 4.86
N ARG A 153 -6.42 5.36 5.91
CA ARG A 153 -5.92 5.69 7.25
C ARG A 153 -4.41 5.87 7.30
N VAL A 154 -3.66 4.93 6.72
CA VAL A 154 -2.19 5.03 6.73
C VAL A 154 -1.69 6.10 5.77
N ALA A 155 -2.36 6.34 4.63
CA ALA A 155 -2.04 7.43 3.73
C ALA A 155 -2.19 8.78 4.44
N PHE A 156 -3.34 9.02 5.08
CA PHE A 156 -3.56 10.23 5.88
C PHE A 156 -2.51 10.39 6.99
N THR A 157 -2.28 9.33 7.76
CA THR A 157 -1.31 9.36 8.88
C THR A 157 0.10 9.65 8.38
N LYS A 158 0.56 8.95 7.33
CA LYS A 158 1.91 9.13 6.76
C LYS A 158 2.11 10.52 6.19
N MET A 159 1.15 11.01 5.40
CA MET A 159 1.27 12.30 4.72
C MET A 159 1.25 13.50 5.69
N ASN A 160 0.68 13.34 6.88
CA ASN A 160 0.57 14.40 7.89
C ASN A 160 1.49 14.16 9.11
N SER A 161 2.27 13.07 9.12
CA SER A 161 3.20 12.81 10.21
C SER A 161 4.48 13.62 10.07
N VAL A 162 5.09 13.96 11.20
CA VAL A 162 6.36 14.66 11.28
C VAL A 162 7.37 13.74 11.96
N SER A 163 8.48 13.45 11.31
CA SER A 163 9.61 12.73 11.91
C SER A 163 10.58 13.70 12.58
N GLY A 164 11.27 13.21 13.60
CA GLY A 164 12.44 13.88 14.15
C GLY A 164 13.64 13.80 13.19
N THR A 165 14.76 14.38 13.60
CA THR A 165 15.99 14.47 12.78
C THR A 165 16.92 13.27 12.93
N SER A 166 16.73 12.46 13.99
CA SER A 166 17.55 11.26 14.23
C SER A 166 16.95 10.00 13.60
N GLU A 167 17.78 9.02 13.35
CA GLU A 167 17.36 7.71 12.88
C GLU A 167 16.37 7.05 13.85
N SER A 168 16.66 7.08 15.15
CA SER A 168 15.78 6.44 16.15
C SER A 168 14.39 7.09 16.22
N GLU A 169 14.28 8.40 16.08
CA GLU A 169 13.00 9.11 16.00
C GLU A 169 12.24 8.73 14.73
N SER A 170 12.93 8.63 13.60
CA SER A 170 12.33 8.23 12.33
C SER A 170 11.83 6.78 12.37
N VAL A 171 12.60 5.87 12.96
CA VAL A 171 12.20 4.46 13.16
C VAL A 171 10.99 4.38 14.09
N SER A 172 11.01 5.12 15.21
CA SER A 172 9.88 5.18 16.14
C SER A 172 8.61 5.70 15.44
N GLN A 173 8.72 6.79 14.68
CA GLN A 173 7.61 7.36 13.94
C GLN A 173 7.06 6.39 12.89
N PHE A 174 7.93 5.66 12.21
CA PHE A 174 7.52 4.63 11.25
C PHE A 174 6.65 3.54 11.91
N PHE A 175 7.05 3.06 13.10
CA PHE A 175 6.24 2.10 13.84
C PHE A 175 4.92 2.68 14.35
N HIS A 176 4.85 3.97 14.70
CA HIS A 176 3.59 4.63 15.02
C HIS A 176 2.65 4.70 13.81
N ILE A 177 3.19 4.99 12.61
CA ILE A 177 2.40 4.98 11.37
C ILE A 177 1.85 3.58 11.12
N LEU A 178 2.68 2.53 11.19
CA LEU A 178 2.24 1.14 11.06
C LEU A 178 1.22 0.74 12.13
N GLY A 179 1.42 1.17 13.36
CA GLY A 179 0.50 0.93 14.47
C GLY A 179 -0.91 1.47 14.22
N SER A 180 -1.04 2.54 13.43
CA SER A 180 -2.36 3.10 13.08
C SER A 180 -3.25 2.13 12.28
N VAL A 181 -2.67 1.10 11.67
CA VAL A 181 -3.37 0.09 10.87
C VAL A 181 -3.18 -1.34 11.39
N ALA A 182 -2.61 -1.48 12.60
CA ALA A 182 -2.48 -2.77 13.26
C ALA A 182 -3.86 -3.40 13.52
N GLN A 183 -3.92 -4.72 13.38
CA GLN A 183 -5.15 -5.47 13.59
C GLN A 183 -5.02 -6.34 14.85
N THR A 184 -5.99 -6.20 15.75
CA THR A 184 -6.06 -7.05 16.93
C THR A 184 -6.46 -8.46 16.55
N ARG A 185 -5.73 -9.46 17.04
CA ARG A 185 -6.03 -10.87 16.82
C ARG A 185 -7.48 -11.19 17.24
N GLY A 186 -8.20 -11.85 16.36
CA GLY A 186 -9.60 -12.22 16.57
C GLY A 186 -10.63 -11.24 16.00
N CYS A 187 -10.19 -10.02 15.63
CA CYS A 187 -11.09 -9.04 15.03
C CYS A 187 -11.33 -9.28 13.53
N CYS A 188 -10.49 -10.08 12.86
CA CYS A 188 -10.71 -10.54 11.49
C CYS A 188 -10.69 -12.06 11.43
N ARG A 189 -11.89 -12.66 11.26
CA ARG A 189 -12.09 -14.11 11.22
C ARG A 189 -12.19 -14.59 9.79
N LEU A 190 -11.54 -15.71 9.49
CA LEU A 190 -11.62 -16.39 8.22
C LEU A 190 -12.74 -17.45 8.27
N GLU A 191 -13.24 -17.87 7.10
CA GLU A 191 -14.33 -18.85 6.95
C GLU A 191 -14.04 -20.19 7.63
N ASN A 192 -12.76 -20.58 7.73
CA ASN A 192 -12.32 -21.81 8.39
C ASN A 192 -12.14 -21.70 9.91
N GLY A 193 -12.65 -20.62 10.53
CA GLY A 193 -12.53 -20.36 11.97
C GLY A 193 -11.15 -19.90 12.42
N LYS A 194 -10.20 -19.75 11.51
CA LYS A 194 -8.89 -19.14 11.79
C LYS A 194 -9.02 -17.62 11.84
N TYR A 195 -8.00 -16.99 12.37
CA TYR A 195 -7.90 -15.53 12.42
C TYR A 195 -6.87 -15.06 11.40
N GLU A 196 -7.13 -13.98 10.73
CA GLU A 196 -6.08 -13.28 10.02
C GLU A 196 -5.12 -12.71 11.05
N ILE A 197 -3.84 -13.05 10.92
CA ILE A 197 -2.77 -12.50 11.74
C ILE A 197 -2.13 -11.43 10.88
N THR A 198 -2.41 -10.18 11.25
CA THR A 198 -1.66 -9.07 10.67
C THR A 198 -0.75 -8.57 11.77
N ILE A 199 0.52 -8.65 11.52
CA ILE A 199 1.56 -8.04 12.33
C ILE A 199 1.69 -6.59 11.89
#